data_0a0102164c855914bce1d8be8b96afcc
#
_entry.id   0a0102164c855914bce1d8be8b96afcc
#
_cell.length_a   1.000
_cell.length_b   1.000
_cell.length_c   1.000
_cell.angle_alpha   90.00
_cell.angle_beta   90.00
_cell.angle_gamma   90.00
#
_symmetry.space_group_name_H-M   'P 1'
#
loop_
_entity.id
_entity.type
_entity.pdbx_description
1 polymer ?
#
loop_
_entity_poly.entity_id
_entity_poly.type
_entity_poly.pdbx_seq_one_letter_code
_entity_poly.pdbx_strand_id
1 'polypeptide(L)'
;MEISFRQTSLKDAERELFFLQSLESENINGFQMKIPKNMKEFEKLLNKFIKDSENPDSGRVPQKVYWVEINEKIIGIVKIREILNENLKKIGGNIGYLVGKDYRNKGYGKKILKDALALFRNHKYIIITCNESNIPSQKVIKDNGGKLIETNNGHCVYKINL
;
A
#
# COMPACT_ATOMS: atom_id res chain seq x y z
N MET A 1 1.26 13.01 16.26
CA MET A 1 1.35 11.61 15.83
C MET A 1 2.27 11.55 14.62
N GLU A 2 3.44 11.01 14.81
CA GLU A 2 4.44 10.88 13.76
C GLU A 2 4.51 9.42 13.31
N ILE A 3 4.40 9.21 12.01
CA ILE A 3 4.59 7.89 11.40
C ILE A 3 5.84 7.90 10.54
N SER A 4 6.46 6.75 10.36
CA SER A 4 7.60 6.58 9.47
C SER A 4 7.36 5.42 8.51
N PHE A 5 7.99 5.51 7.33
CA PHE A 5 8.01 4.45 6.35
C PHE A 5 9.40 3.83 6.30
N ARG A 6 9.45 2.52 6.46
CA ARG A 6 10.69 1.77 6.36
C ARG A 6 10.54 0.70 5.27
N GLN A 7 11.35 0.80 4.23
CA GLN A 7 11.29 -0.17 3.14
C GLN A 7 11.61 -1.58 3.65
N THR A 8 10.86 -2.56 3.16
CA THR A 8 11.09 -3.97 3.47
C THR A 8 12.49 -4.39 3.04
N SER A 9 13.15 -5.24 3.83
CA SER A 9 14.49 -5.70 3.55
C SER A 9 14.74 -7.10 4.12
N LEU A 10 15.87 -7.72 3.75
CA LEU A 10 16.26 -9.02 4.28
C LEU A 10 16.62 -8.99 5.78
N LYS A 11 16.72 -7.79 6.38
CA LYS A 11 16.91 -7.62 7.83
C LYS A 11 15.61 -7.76 8.61
N ASP A 12 14.47 -7.73 7.94
CA ASP A 12 13.18 -7.93 8.58
C ASP A 12 13.10 -9.34 9.16
N ALA A 13 12.49 -9.48 10.34
CA ALA A 13 12.51 -10.69 11.11
C ALA A 13 11.12 -11.01 11.73
N GLU A 14 11.10 -11.53 12.94
CA GLU A 14 9.86 -12.02 13.59
C GLU A 14 8.80 -10.94 13.78
N ARG A 15 9.18 -9.72 14.09
CA ARG A 15 8.24 -8.60 14.31
C ARG A 15 7.39 -8.34 13.07
N GLU A 16 8.03 -8.31 11.92
CA GLU A 16 7.39 -8.09 10.62
C GLU A 16 6.54 -9.30 10.21
N LEU A 17 7.05 -10.51 10.44
CA LEU A 17 6.30 -11.74 10.21
C LEU A 17 5.02 -11.78 11.08
N PHE A 18 5.11 -11.44 12.36
CA PHE A 18 3.96 -11.41 13.25
C PHE A 18 2.90 -10.40 12.79
N PHE A 19 3.34 -9.24 12.29
CA PHE A 19 2.39 -8.28 11.72
C PHE A 19 1.61 -8.90 10.55
N LEU A 20 2.29 -9.55 9.62
CA LEU A 20 1.62 -10.21 8.49
C LEU A 20 0.67 -11.31 8.96
N GLN A 21 1.08 -12.10 9.95
CA GLN A 21 0.25 -13.16 10.52
C GLN A 21 -0.96 -12.63 11.30
N SER A 22 -0.95 -11.35 11.69
CA SER A 22 -2.10 -10.70 12.33
C SER A 22 -3.18 -10.24 11.33
N LEU A 23 -2.91 -10.30 10.03
CA LEU A 23 -3.87 -9.92 9.00
C LEU A 23 -5.01 -10.94 8.92
N GLU A 24 -6.24 -10.43 8.71
CA GLU A 24 -7.44 -11.27 8.68
C GLU A 24 -7.50 -12.16 7.43
N SER A 25 -6.85 -11.72 6.34
CA SER A 25 -6.92 -12.37 5.02
C SER A 25 -5.77 -11.89 4.14
N GLU A 26 -5.43 -12.67 3.11
CA GLU A 26 -4.48 -12.26 2.07
C GLU A 26 -5.06 -11.23 1.10
N ASN A 27 -6.35 -10.99 1.15
CA ASN A 27 -7.01 -9.92 0.38
C ASN A 27 -7.92 -9.14 1.32
N ILE A 28 -7.50 -7.92 1.67
CA ILE A 28 -8.29 -7.01 2.50
C ILE A 28 -8.74 -5.85 1.63
N ASN A 29 -10.01 -5.86 1.22
CA ASN A 29 -10.61 -4.83 0.37
C ASN A 29 -9.81 -4.55 -0.91
N GLY A 30 -9.26 -5.58 -1.53
CA GLY A 30 -8.45 -5.47 -2.75
C GLY A 30 -6.95 -5.28 -2.50
N PHE A 31 -6.53 -4.99 -1.28
CA PHE A 31 -5.12 -4.98 -0.92
C PHE A 31 -4.65 -6.42 -0.70
N GLN A 32 -3.78 -6.90 -1.58
CA GLN A 32 -3.28 -8.26 -1.52
C GLN A 32 -1.92 -8.32 -0.84
N MET A 33 -1.80 -9.20 0.15
CA MET A 33 -0.56 -9.44 0.87
C MET A 33 -0.47 -10.91 1.27
N LYS A 34 0.57 -11.57 0.84
CA LYS A 34 0.85 -12.95 1.24
C LYS A 34 1.04 -13.03 2.76
N ILE A 35 0.45 -14.02 3.40
CA ILE A 35 0.64 -14.29 4.83
C ILE A 35 1.56 -15.50 4.98
N PRO A 36 2.86 -15.30 5.28
CA PRO A 36 3.79 -16.40 5.44
C PRO A 36 3.46 -17.25 6.67
N LYS A 37 3.60 -18.57 6.56
CA LYS A 37 3.35 -19.49 7.68
C LYS A 37 4.53 -19.59 8.63
N ASN A 38 5.74 -19.28 8.16
CA ASN A 38 6.99 -19.41 8.90
C ASN A 38 8.05 -18.47 8.32
N MET A 39 9.23 -18.44 8.98
CA MET A 39 10.35 -17.61 8.54
C MET A 39 10.84 -17.92 7.14
N LYS A 40 10.82 -19.18 6.73
CA LYS A 40 11.27 -19.58 5.40
C LYS A 40 10.38 -18.99 4.31
N GLU A 41 9.07 -19.04 4.48
CA GLU A 41 8.12 -18.40 3.56
C GLU A 41 8.24 -16.87 3.60
N PHE A 42 8.50 -16.31 4.78
CA PHE A 42 8.70 -14.89 4.93
C PHE A 42 9.96 -14.40 4.19
N GLU A 43 11.06 -15.10 4.29
CA GLU A 43 12.28 -14.79 3.54
C GLU A 43 12.06 -14.84 2.03
N LYS A 44 11.28 -15.80 1.53
CA LYS A 44 10.89 -15.84 0.11
C LYS A 44 10.08 -14.61 -0.28
N LEU A 45 9.17 -14.17 0.58
CA LEU A 45 8.37 -12.96 0.34
C LEU A 45 9.25 -11.71 0.31
N LEU A 46 10.20 -11.58 1.23
CA LEU A 46 11.14 -10.46 1.26
C LEU A 46 12.00 -10.41 -0.01
N ASN A 47 12.50 -11.56 -0.46
CA ASN A 47 13.24 -11.65 -1.72
C ASN A 47 12.39 -11.23 -2.92
N LYS A 48 11.10 -11.61 -2.92
CA LYS A 48 10.16 -11.18 -3.96
C LYS A 48 9.95 -9.67 -3.94
N PHE A 49 9.80 -9.05 -2.77
CA PHE A 49 9.66 -7.59 -2.66
C PHE A 49 10.88 -6.87 -3.23
N ILE A 50 12.08 -7.36 -2.93
CA ILE A 50 13.33 -6.79 -3.47
C ILE A 50 13.37 -6.92 -4.98
N LYS A 51 13.09 -8.11 -5.50
CA LYS A 51 13.04 -8.36 -6.94
C LYS A 51 12.02 -7.45 -7.63
N ASP A 52 10.81 -7.35 -7.08
CA ASP A 52 9.73 -6.53 -7.66
C ASP A 52 10.08 -5.02 -7.64
N SER A 53 10.94 -4.57 -6.72
CA SER A 53 11.38 -3.18 -6.65
C SER A 53 12.50 -2.84 -7.63
N GLU A 54 13.38 -3.79 -7.93
CA GLU A 54 14.61 -3.57 -8.70
C GLU A 54 14.52 -4.12 -10.12
N ASN A 55 13.95 -5.31 -10.28
CA ASN A 55 13.89 -6.03 -11.56
C ASN A 55 12.61 -6.86 -11.65
N PRO A 56 11.44 -6.20 -11.80
CA PRO A 56 10.16 -6.91 -11.88
C PRO A 56 10.07 -7.78 -13.14
N ASP A 57 9.19 -8.78 -13.11
CA ASP A 57 8.90 -9.61 -14.27
C ASP A 57 8.36 -8.78 -15.44
N SER A 58 8.54 -9.30 -16.67
CA SER A 58 8.06 -8.64 -17.88
C SER A 58 6.58 -8.28 -17.81
N GLY A 59 6.25 -7.05 -18.20
CA GLY A 59 4.87 -6.51 -18.14
C GLY A 59 4.45 -5.96 -16.78
N ARG A 60 5.28 -6.11 -15.75
CA ARG A 60 5.05 -5.54 -14.43
C ARG A 60 5.87 -4.26 -14.24
N VAL A 61 5.40 -3.39 -13.37
CA VAL A 61 6.10 -2.16 -13.00
C VAL A 61 6.86 -2.35 -11.68
N PRO A 62 7.95 -1.60 -11.45
CA PRO A 62 8.62 -1.61 -10.15
C PRO A 62 7.67 -1.24 -9.01
N GLN A 63 7.74 -2.00 -7.93
CA GLN A 63 6.93 -1.79 -6.74
C GLN A 63 7.81 -1.87 -5.49
N LYS A 64 7.75 -0.83 -4.66
CA LYS A 64 8.38 -0.82 -3.34
C LYS A 64 7.32 -1.07 -2.28
N VAL A 65 7.68 -1.85 -1.27
CA VAL A 65 6.81 -2.14 -0.14
C VAL A 65 7.45 -1.58 1.13
N TYR A 66 6.64 -0.83 1.91
CA TYR A 66 7.08 -0.18 3.13
C TYR A 66 6.25 -0.65 4.31
N TRP A 67 6.93 -0.91 5.42
CA TRP A 67 6.29 -0.97 6.73
C TRP A 67 5.96 0.45 7.18
N VAL A 68 4.77 0.62 7.74
CA VAL A 68 4.38 1.88 8.40
C VAL A 68 4.51 1.69 9.89
N GLU A 69 5.30 2.55 10.53
CA GLU A 69 5.66 2.40 11.94
C GLU A 69 5.30 3.64 12.77
N ILE A 70 4.91 3.38 14.01
CA ILE A 70 4.78 4.38 15.07
C ILE A 70 5.48 3.84 16.32
N ASN A 71 6.46 4.58 16.85
CA ASN A 71 7.20 4.16 18.05
C ASN A 71 7.67 2.69 17.94
N GLU A 72 8.30 2.36 16.82
CA GLU A 72 8.82 1.03 16.50
C GLU A 72 7.75 -0.07 16.36
N LYS A 73 6.46 0.26 16.42
CA LYS A 73 5.36 -0.68 16.17
C LYS A 73 4.90 -0.58 14.73
N ILE A 74 4.74 -1.71 14.06
CA ILE A 74 4.19 -1.76 12.72
C ILE A 74 2.67 -1.61 12.81
N ILE A 75 2.14 -0.62 12.12
CA ILE A 75 0.70 -0.33 12.09
C ILE A 75 0.06 -0.53 10.73
N GLY A 76 0.87 -0.69 9.69
CA GLY A 76 0.36 -0.83 8.33
C GLY A 76 1.43 -1.13 7.30
N ILE A 77 1.01 -1.17 6.06
CA ILE A 77 1.85 -1.44 4.89
C ILE A 77 1.47 -0.46 3.78
N VAL A 78 2.47 0.01 3.05
CA VAL A 78 2.27 0.84 1.84
C VAL A 78 3.02 0.23 0.68
N LYS A 79 2.35 0.15 -0.47
CA LYS A 79 2.94 -0.22 -1.77
C LYS A 79 3.04 1.03 -2.62
N ILE A 80 4.21 1.29 -3.17
CA ILE A 80 4.50 2.47 -3.99
C ILE A 80 4.91 2.03 -5.40
N ARG A 81 4.23 2.58 -6.40
CA ARG A 81 4.52 2.40 -7.82
C ARG A 81 4.66 3.77 -8.47
N GLU A 82 5.86 4.13 -8.88
CA GLU A 82 6.11 5.44 -9.50
C GLU A 82 5.57 5.53 -10.93
N ILE A 83 5.54 4.40 -11.65
CA ILE A 83 4.98 4.30 -12.99
C ILE A 83 3.84 3.30 -13.01
N LEU A 84 2.89 3.49 -13.93
CA LEU A 84 1.73 2.62 -14.07
C LEU A 84 1.65 2.06 -15.49
N ASN A 85 1.25 0.79 -15.60
CA ASN A 85 0.77 0.20 -16.85
C ASN A 85 -0.75 0.40 -16.96
N GLU A 86 -1.35 -0.02 -18.07
CA GLU A 86 -2.78 0.19 -18.32
C GLU A 86 -3.67 -0.49 -17.26
N ASN A 87 -3.28 -1.67 -16.76
CA ASN A 87 -4.04 -2.36 -15.72
C ASN A 87 -4.02 -1.60 -14.39
N LEU A 88 -2.85 -1.12 -13.97
CA LEU A 88 -2.68 -0.41 -12.72
C LEU A 88 -3.34 0.97 -12.70
N LYS A 89 -3.56 1.59 -13.86
CA LYS A 89 -4.35 2.83 -13.96
C LYS A 89 -5.81 2.61 -13.60
N LYS A 90 -6.31 1.39 -13.70
CA LYS A 90 -7.71 1.01 -13.42
C LYS A 90 -7.86 0.35 -12.05
N ILE A 91 -6.87 -0.47 -11.66
CA ILE A 91 -6.89 -1.24 -10.41
C ILE A 91 -5.49 -1.23 -9.83
N GLY A 92 -5.32 -0.66 -8.65
CA GLY A 92 -4.05 -0.58 -7.93
C GLY A 92 -3.50 0.83 -7.80
N GLY A 93 -3.32 1.54 -8.91
CA GLY A 93 -2.79 2.91 -8.90
C GLY A 93 -1.35 3.02 -8.40
N ASN A 94 -0.94 4.24 -8.10
CA ASN A 94 0.42 4.54 -7.62
C ASN A 94 0.64 4.14 -6.15
N ILE A 95 -0.41 4.18 -5.32
CA ILE A 95 -0.33 3.91 -3.89
C ILE A 95 -1.38 2.88 -3.51
N GLY A 96 -0.93 1.76 -2.90
CA GLY A 96 -1.78 0.87 -2.14
C GLY A 96 -1.43 0.99 -0.67
N TYR A 97 -2.41 0.99 0.23
CA TYR A 97 -2.14 1.03 1.66
C TYR A 97 -3.09 0.12 2.44
N LEU A 98 -2.60 -0.35 3.56
CA LEU A 98 -3.33 -1.18 4.51
C LEU A 98 -3.04 -0.70 5.93
N VAL A 99 -4.07 -0.53 6.73
CA VAL A 99 -3.96 -0.27 8.17
C VAL A 99 -4.27 -1.55 8.92
N GLY A 100 -3.40 -1.92 9.85
CA GLY A 100 -3.61 -3.07 10.72
C GLY A 100 -4.90 -2.96 11.51
N LYS A 101 -5.54 -4.11 11.77
CA LYS A 101 -6.87 -4.19 12.38
C LYS A 101 -7.02 -3.32 13.63
N ASP A 102 -6.04 -3.38 14.54
CA ASP A 102 -6.10 -2.68 15.83
C ASP A 102 -5.88 -1.15 15.72
N TYR A 103 -5.52 -0.69 14.53
CA TYR A 103 -5.21 0.72 14.27
C TYR A 103 -6.24 1.42 13.38
N ARG A 104 -7.29 0.72 12.96
CA ARG A 104 -8.37 1.29 12.12
C ARG A 104 -9.25 2.25 12.89
N ASN A 105 -9.93 3.14 12.16
CA ASN A 105 -10.87 4.14 12.70
C ASN A 105 -10.21 5.14 13.69
N LYS A 106 -8.91 5.36 13.56
CA LYS A 106 -8.12 6.26 14.42
C LYS A 106 -7.41 7.36 13.63
N GLY A 107 -7.76 7.51 12.34
CA GLY A 107 -7.17 8.53 11.47
C GLY A 107 -5.83 8.14 10.81
N TYR A 108 -5.30 6.96 11.09
CA TYR A 108 -4.02 6.53 10.53
C TYR A 108 -4.04 6.40 9.00
N GLY A 109 -5.12 5.90 8.41
CA GLY A 109 -5.21 5.77 6.95
C GLY A 109 -5.05 7.11 6.25
N LYS A 110 -5.70 8.15 6.75
CA LYS A 110 -5.58 9.52 6.23
C LYS A 110 -4.15 10.05 6.32
N LYS A 111 -3.49 9.82 7.45
CA LYS A 111 -2.11 10.23 7.69
C LYS A 111 -1.13 9.46 6.80
N ILE A 112 -1.32 8.15 6.69
CA ILE A 112 -0.49 7.28 5.83
C ILE A 112 -0.56 7.75 4.38
N LEU A 113 -1.75 7.98 3.85
CA LEU A 113 -1.88 8.46 2.47
C LEU A 113 -1.23 9.84 2.30
N LYS A 114 -1.47 10.76 3.21
CA LYS A 114 -0.85 12.09 3.17
C LYS A 114 0.68 12.00 3.10
N ASP A 115 1.28 11.19 3.96
CA ASP A 115 2.75 11.06 4.01
C ASP A 115 3.29 10.29 2.80
N ALA A 116 2.54 9.32 2.27
CA ALA A 116 2.91 8.60 1.05
C ALA A 116 2.93 9.51 -0.19
N LEU A 117 2.04 10.50 -0.27
CA LEU A 117 2.03 11.48 -1.36
C LEU A 117 3.36 12.25 -1.45
N ALA A 118 4.01 12.48 -0.32
CA ALA A 118 5.31 13.17 -0.29
C ALA A 118 6.45 12.40 -0.97
N LEU A 119 6.26 11.10 -1.23
CA LEU A 119 7.23 10.29 -1.97
C LEU A 119 7.21 10.55 -3.48
N PHE A 120 6.18 11.22 -3.98
CA PHE A 120 5.99 11.49 -5.42
C PHE A 120 6.39 12.91 -5.82
N ARG A 121 7.56 13.36 -5.37
CA ARG A 121 8.03 14.76 -5.54
C ARG A 121 8.11 15.24 -6.99
N ASN A 122 8.33 14.32 -7.94
CA ASN A 122 8.50 14.66 -9.36
C ASN A 122 7.23 14.39 -10.18
N HIS A 123 6.13 14.04 -9.54
CA HIS A 123 4.85 13.79 -10.20
C HIS A 123 3.94 15.02 -10.09
N LYS A 124 3.18 15.29 -11.15
CA LYS A 124 2.15 16.35 -11.13
C LYS A 124 0.87 15.86 -10.46
N TYR A 125 0.61 14.57 -10.55
CA TYR A 125 -0.54 13.91 -9.95
C TYR A 125 -0.25 12.43 -9.75
N ILE A 126 -1.05 11.79 -8.94
CA ILE A 126 -1.07 10.33 -8.81
C ILE A 126 -2.48 9.79 -9.04
N ILE A 127 -2.54 8.53 -9.39
CA ILE A 127 -3.78 7.75 -9.46
C ILE A 127 -3.83 6.83 -8.24
N ILE A 128 -4.97 6.78 -7.60
CA ILE A 128 -5.24 5.86 -6.50
C ILE A 128 -6.61 5.23 -6.71
N THR A 129 -6.73 3.94 -6.44
CA THR A 129 -7.96 3.20 -6.65
C THR A 129 -8.42 2.53 -5.36
N CYS A 130 -9.71 2.28 -5.25
CA CYS A 130 -10.27 1.46 -4.18
C CYS A 130 -11.54 0.78 -4.67
N ASN A 131 -11.97 -0.25 -3.95
CA ASN A 131 -13.27 -0.87 -4.21
C ASN A 131 -14.40 0.14 -3.99
N GLU A 132 -15.41 0.10 -4.84
CA GLU A 132 -16.60 0.96 -4.71
C GLU A 132 -17.30 0.76 -3.35
N SER A 133 -17.26 -0.45 -2.81
CA SER A 133 -17.81 -0.78 -1.50
C SER A 133 -16.95 -0.31 -0.32
N ASN A 134 -15.70 0.09 -0.57
CA ASN A 134 -14.78 0.51 0.48
C ASN A 134 -14.95 2.00 0.81
N ILE A 135 -16.05 2.32 1.48
CA ILE A 135 -16.40 3.70 1.85
C ILE A 135 -15.32 4.38 2.69
N PRO A 136 -14.73 3.75 3.72
CA PRO A 136 -13.64 4.37 4.48
C PRO A 136 -12.45 4.81 3.61
N SER A 137 -12.04 3.98 2.65
CA SER A 137 -10.94 4.33 1.74
C SER A 137 -11.32 5.48 0.81
N GLN A 138 -12.54 5.49 0.29
CA GLN A 138 -13.01 6.63 -0.52
C GLN A 138 -12.94 7.93 0.26
N LYS A 139 -13.35 7.91 1.54
CA LYS A 139 -13.26 9.11 2.39
C LYS A 139 -11.81 9.55 2.61
N VAL A 140 -10.92 8.61 2.92
CA VAL A 140 -9.48 8.90 3.09
C VAL A 140 -8.90 9.55 1.84
N ILE A 141 -9.22 9.01 0.65
CA ILE A 141 -8.74 9.53 -0.63
C ILE A 141 -9.27 10.95 -0.88
N LYS A 142 -10.56 11.18 -0.68
CA LYS A 142 -11.19 12.50 -0.85
C LYS A 142 -10.62 13.51 0.14
N ASP A 143 -10.41 13.12 1.39
CA ASP A 143 -9.80 13.98 2.42
C ASP A 143 -8.35 14.37 2.09
N ASN A 144 -7.69 13.64 1.21
CA ASN A 144 -6.35 13.94 0.69
C ASN A 144 -6.36 14.60 -0.70
N GLY A 145 -7.49 15.14 -1.12
CA GLY A 145 -7.62 15.89 -2.38
C GLY A 145 -7.98 15.02 -3.59
N GLY A 146 -8.36 13.77 -3.37
CA GLY A 146 -8.76 12.87 -4.45
C GLY A 146 -10.06 13.28 -5.11
N LYS A 147 -10.04 13.29 -6.44
CA LYS A 147 -11.23 13.52 -7.29
C LYS A 147 -11.52 12.27 -8.08
N LEU A 148 -12.75 11.80 -8.00
CA LEU A 148 -13.21 10.64 -8.76
C LEU A 148 -13.18 10.97 -10.26
N ILE A 149 -12.47 10.17 -11.03
CA ILE A 149 -12.37 10.33 -12.50
C ILE A 149 -13.05 9.19 -13.26
N GLU A 150 -13.18 8.03 -12.65
CA GLU A 150 -13.78 6.86 -13.30
C GLU A 150 -14.30 5.86 -12.25
N THR A 151 -15.38 5.16 -12.59
CA THR A 151 -15.83 3.97 -11.89
C THR A 151 -15.86 2.83 -12.91
N ASN A 152 -15.19 1.72 -12.61
CA ASN A 152 -14.99 0.63 -13.55
C ASN A 152 -15.04 -0.72 -12.82
N ASN A 153 -16.01 -1.56 -13.17
CA ASN A 153 -16.15 -2.92 -12.64
C ASN A 153 -16.05 -3.01 -11.10
N GLY A 154 -16.73 -2.09 -10.39
CA GLY A 154 -16.72 -2.07 -8.93
C GLY A 154 -15.51 -1.41 -8.30
N HIS A 155 -14.65 -0.77 -9.10
CA HIS A 155 -13.49 0.01 -8.65
C HIS A 155 -13.68 1.49 -8.93
N CYS A 156 -13.34 2.32 -7.94
CA CYS A 156 -13.27 3.77 -8.09
C CYS A 156 -11.83 4.17 -8.41
N VAL A 157 -11.66 5.02 -9.40
CA VAL A 157 -10.36 5.60 -9.78
C VAL A 157 -10.36 7.07 -9.44
N TYR A 158 -9.42 7.47 -8.61
CA TYR A 158 -9.25 8.87 -8.18
C TYR A 158 -7.94 9.42 -8.69
N LYS A 159 -7.94 10.72 -8.94
CA LYS A 159 -6.74 11.52 -9.24
C LYS A 159 -6.48 12.47 -8.08
N ILE A 160 -5.25 12.51 -7.60
CA ILE A 160 -4.79 13.47 -6.61
C ILE A 160 -3.73 14.35 -7.26
N ASN A 161 -3.98 15.65 -7.36
CA ASN A 161 -2.99 16.60 -7.85
C ASN A 161 -1.97 16.91 -6.75
N LEU A 162 -0.70 17.01 -7.12
CA LEU A 162 0.41 17.27 -6.20
C LEU A 162 0.98 18.66 -6.32
#